data_7817a33913df875068618c419d6c0b7e
#
_entry.id   7817a33913df875068618c419d6c0b7e
#
_cell.length_a   1.000
_cell.length_b   1.000
_cell.length_c   1.000
_cell.angle_alpha   90.00
_cell.angle_beta   90.00
_cell.angle_gamma   90.00
#
_symmetry.space_group_name_H-M   'P 1'
#
loop_
_entity.id
_entity.type
_entity.pdbx_description
1 polymer ?
#
loop_
_entity_poly.entity_id
_entity_poly.type
_entity_poly.pdbx_seq_one_letter_code
_entity_poly.pdbx_strand_id
1 'polypeptide(L)'
;MKILHGACALLALSPLPAAPQAYPDKPIRVIVPVPAGGTPDVVARMVQPGLSNLLGQQLVIDNRGGAGGLIGAELAAKAVPDGYTLFFSSPGSLTILPHLQKHVAYDTLRDFAPVSLVSIGPFLLLTHPTVPAKTVQELLALAKAEPGKLNYASAGSGAANHLAMELFKSMAGVNITHVPYKGAPQAVTDLIGGFVNLMFNSIPPVMQHVKAGRLKLLGVSSATRSPQLPDVPTVSEAGVPGYESITWFGLLAPARTPAAIVARLNGVMVKVVHAPAMKLQLETQGYDAVGSSAAEFTAFIRAESEKYAKVVKQSGAKVD
;
A
#
# COMPACT_ATOMS: atom_id res chain seq x y z
N MET A 1 1.10 39.69 80.63
CA MET A 1 1.94 39.09 79.53
C MET A 1 0.99 38.18 78.71
N LYS A 2 0.46 38.67 77.59
CA LYS A 2 -0.49 37.90 76.73
C LYS A 2 0.26 37.35 75.49
N ILE A 3 0.33 36.07 75.41
CA ILE A 3 0.95 35.34 74.26
C ILE A 3 -0.10 35.18 73.17
N LEU A 4 0.10 35.88 72.01
CA LEU A 4 -0.70 35.68 70.79
C LEU A 4 -0.20 34.41 70.06
N HIS A 5 -1.08 33.47 69.95
CA HIS A 5 -0.85 32.29 69.06
C HIS A 5 -1.33 32.64 67.66
N GLY A 6 -0.40 32.81 66.70
CA GLY A 6 -0.69 32.96 65.29
C GLY A 6 -0.95 31.58 64.63
N ALA A 7 -2.18 31.34 64.22
CA ALA A 7 -2.51 30.16 63.45
C ALA A 7 -2.10 30.35 61.98
N CYS A 8 -1.10 29.59 61.53
CA CYS A 8 -0.69 29.54 60.12
C CYS A 8 -1.65 28.57 59.39
N ALA A 9 -2.55 29.12 58.59
CA ALA A 9 -3.40 28.30 57.71
C ALA A 9 -2.61 27.83 56.49
N LEU A 10 -2.25 26.54 56.44
CA LEU A 10 -1.73 25.89 55.22
C LEU A 10 -2.87 25.77 54.20
N LEU A 11 -2.85 26.59 53.14
CA LEU A 11 -3.66 26.39 51.96
C LEU A 11 -3.13 25.14 51.21
N ALA A 12 -3.87 24.06 51.27
CA ALA A 12 -3.63 22.87 50.44
C ALA A 12 -3.98 23.22 48.98
N LEU A 13 -2.97 23.42 48.12
CA LEU A 13 -3.16 23.47 46.66
C LEU A 13 -3.51 22.06 46.20
N SER A 14 -4.79 21.81 45.98
CA SER A 14 -5.23 20.59 45.24
C SER A 14 -4.76 20.71 43.79
N PRO A 15 -4.07 19.67 43.25
CA PRO A 15 -3.71 19.69 41.85
C PRO A 15 -4.99 19.69 41.01
N LEU A 16 -5.17 20.71 40.16
CA LEU A 16 -6.21 20.71 39.13
C LEU A 16 -6.02 19.49 38.20
N PRO A 17 -7.08 18.74 37.94
CA PRO A 17 -6.98 17.65 36.93
C PRO A 17 -6.54 18.28 35.61
N ALA A 18 -5.40 17.83 35.08
CA ALA A 18 -4.95 18.20 33.74
C ALA A 18 -6.06 17.85 32.75
N ALA A 19 -6.62 18.84 32.08
CA ALA A 19 -7.56 18.59 30.99
C ALA A 19 -6.90 17.65 29.99
N PRO A 20 -7.60 16.60 29.50
CA PRO A 20 -7.04 15.69 28.54
C PRO A 20 -6.56 16.50 27.33
N GLN A 21 -5.27 16.45 27.05
CA GLN A 21 -4.65 17.17 25.93
C GLN A 21 -5.38 16.73 24.64
N ALA A 22 -5.95 17.69 23.92
CA ALA A 22 -6.74 17.39 22.72
C ALA A 22 -5.82 16.80 21.64
N TYR A 23 -5.94 15.49 21.39
CA TYR A 23 -5.22 14.84 20.28
C TYR A 23 -5.80 15.28 18.94
N PRO A 24 -4.96 15.56 17.92
CA PRO A 24 -3.51 15.78 18.00
C PRO A 24 -3.15 17.22 18.38
N ASP A 25 -2.07 17.42 19.15
CA ASP A 25 -1.53 18.73 19.56
C ASP A 25 -0.17 19.06 18.90
N LYS A 26 0.39 18.11 18.14
CA LYS A 26 1.66 18.21 17.41
C LYS A 26 1.60 17.46 16.07
N PRO A 27 2.55 17.69 15.15
CA PRO A 27 2.61 16.98 13.87
C PRO A 27 2.62 15.46 14.01
N ILE A 28 1.97 14.78 13.05
CA ILE A 28 1.86 13.32 13.00
C ILE A 28 2.80 12.82 11.90
N ARG A 29 3.69 11.90 12.26
CA ARG A 29 4.57 11.20 11.32
C ARG A 29 3.82 10.04 10.67
N VAL A 30 3.89 9.93 9.33
CA VAL A 30 3.31 8.82 8.57
C VAL A 30 4.44 8.07 7.87
N ILE A 31 4.77 6.89 8.37
CA ILE A 31 5.76 6.02 7.75
C ILE A 31 5.14 5.38 6.51
N VAL A 32 5.84 5.48 5.37
CA VAL A 32 5.48 4.87 4.09
C VAL A 32 6.62 3.94 3.67
N PRO A 33 6.38 2.61 3.50
CA PRO A 33 7.43 1.61 3.35
C PRO A 33 8.00 1.49 1.93
N VAL A 34 7.98 2.60 1.18
CA VAL A 34 8.51 2.66 -0.19
C VAL A 34 9.30 3.97 -0.40
N PRO A 35 10.18 4.03 -1.39
CA PRO A 35 10.79 5.29 -1.81
C PRO A 35 9.74 6.32 -2.24
N ALA A 36 10.11 7.60 -2.20
CA ALA A 36 9.27 8.67 -2.72
C ALA A 36 8.91 8.42 -4.20
N GLY A 37 7.67 8.71 -4.57
CA GLY A 37 7.12 8.41 -5.91
C GLY A 37 6.67 6.95 -6.11
N GLY A 38 6.90 6.07 -5.15
CA GLY A 38 6.25 4.75 -5.13
C GLY A 38 4.74 4.89 -4.90
N THR A 39 3.95 3.92 -5.36
CA THR A 39 2.48 4.05 -5.35
C THR A 39 1.88 4.34 -3.97
N PRO A 40 2.28 3.66 -2.87
CA PRO A 40 1.80 4.02 -1.53
C PRO A 40 2.12 5.46 -1.13
N ASP A 41 3.29 6.00 -1.53
CA ASP A 41 3.66 7.39 -1.26
C ASP A 41 2.76 8.38 -2.02
N VAL A 42 2.45 8.08 -3.30
CA VAL A 42 1.57 8.92 -4.11
C VAL A 42 0.17 9.00 -3.46
N VAL A 43 -0.42 7.87 -3.07
CA VAL A 43 -1.74 7.85 -2.45
C VAL A 43 -1.74 8.49 -1.06
N ALA A 44 -0.68 8.26 -0.25
CA ALA A 44 -0.54 8.93 1.05
C ALA A 44 -0.52 10.45 0.91
N ARG A 45 0.22 10.98 -0.10
CA ARG A 45 0.27 12.42 -0.39
C ARG A 45 -1.02 12.99 -0.94
N MET A 46 -1.86 12.19 -1.61
CA MET A 46 -3.19 12.64 -2.03
C MET A 46 -4.10 12.92 -0.84
N VAL A 47 -4.12 12.02 0.15
CA VAL A 47 -5.01 12.16 1.33
C VAL A 47 -4.41 13.06 2.42
N GLN A 48 -3.09 13.28 2.43
CA GLN A 48 -2.38 14.06 3.44
C GLN A 48 -2.94 15.47 3.69
N PRO A 49 -3.23 16.31 2.67
CA PRO A 49 -3.72 17.67 2.89
C PRO A 49 -5.09 17.68 3.58
N GLY A 50 -5.99 16.79 3.16
CA GLY A 50 -7.32 16.68 3.77
C GLY A 50 -7.25 16.22 5.22
N LEU A 51 -6.39 15.24 5.52
CA LEU A 51 -6.14 14.78 6.88
C LEU A 51 -5.55 15.88 7.75
N SER A 52 -4.51 16.58 7.25
CA SER A 52 -3.87 17.68 7.99
C SER A 52 -4.87 18.79 8.32
N ASN A 53 -5.71 19.17 7.38
CA ASN A 53 -6.73 20.19 7.57
C ASN A 53 -7.76 19.79 8.63
N LEU A 54 -8.32 18.57 8.54
CA LEU A 54 -9.36 18.12 9.46
C LEU A 54 -8.84 17.76 10.86
N LEU A 55 -7.58 17.37 10.98
CA LEU A 55 -6.93 17.10 12.27
C LEU A 55 -6.40 18.36 12.93
N GLY A 56 -6.19 19.45 12.17
CA GLY A 56 -5.59 20.68 12.67
C GLY A 56 -4.09 20.59 12.93
N GLN A 57 -3.44 19.51 12.46
CA GLN A 57 -2.01 19.25 12.63
C GLN A 57 -1.41 18.68 11.33
N GLN A 58 -0.16 19.05 11.08
CA GLN A 58 0.53 18.59 9.88
C GLN A 58 0.82 17.09 9.93
N LEU A 59 0.51 16.37 8.84
CA LEU A 59 1.01 15.02 8.62
C LEU A 59 2.34 15.11 7.86
N VAL A 60 3.38 14.43 8.36
CA VAL A 60 4.72 14.40 7.77
C VAL A 60 4.97 13.01 7.19
N ILE A 61 5.05 12.92 5.86
CA ILE A 61 5.36 11.66 5.18
C ILE A 61 6.85 11.35 5.34
N ASP A 62 7.14 10.15 5.85
CA ASP A 62 8.49 9.62 6.06
C ASP A 62 8.66 8.31 5.27
N ASN A 63 9.34 8.39 4.14
CA ASN A 63 9.58 7.25 3.26
C ASN A 63 10.68 6.35 3.83
N ARG A 64 10.33 5.11 4.18
CA ARG A 64 11.23 4.07 4.73
C ARG A 64 11.16 2.81 3.88
N GLY A 65 11.65 2.90 2.66
CA GLY A 65 11.70 1.78 1.73
C GLY A 65 12.80 0.77 2.07
N GLY A 66 12.78 -0.36 1.37
CA GLY A 66 13.77 -1.44 1.45
C GLY A 66 13.18 -2.78 1.83
N ALA A 67 13.79 -3.88 1.34
CA ALA A 67 13.37 -5.27 1.57
C ALA A 67 11.85 -5.50 1.35
N GLY A 68 11.30 -5.01 0.22
CA GLY A 68 9.87 -5.14 -0.09
C GLY A 68 8.93 -4.35 0.83
N GLY A 69 9.46 -3.46 1.68
CA GLY A 69 8.71 -2.68 2.67
C GLY A 69 8.88 -3.15 4.11
N LEU A 70 9.69 -4.20 4.35
CA LEU A 70 9.94 -4.76 5.68
C LEU A 70 10.49 -3.72 6.65
N ILE A 71 11.49 -2.92 6.22
CA ILE A 71 12.15 -1.92 7.07
C ILE A 71 11.15 -0.91 7.64
N GLY A 72 10.28 -0.37 6.78
CA GLY A 72 9.26 0.59 7.20
C GLY A 72 8.21 -0.03 8.12
N ALA A 73 7.79 -1.27 7.84
CA ALA A 73 6.83 -2.00 8.66
C ALA A 73 7.37 -2.30 10.07
N GLU A 74 8.60 -2.79 10.18
CA GLU A 74 9.23 -3.03 11.50
C GLU A 74 9.40 -1.75 12.31
N LEU A 75 9.79 -0.65 11.66
CA LEU A 75 9.90 0.65 12.32
C LEU A 75 8.55 1.12 12.85
N ALA A 76 7.49 0.96 12.06
CA ALA A 76 6.14 1.36 12.45
C ALA A 76 5.57 0.47 13.56
N ALA A 77 5.77 -0.85 13.50
CA ALA A 77 5.31 -1.80 14.51
C ALA A 77 5.92 -1.54 15.89
N LYS A 78 7.16 -1.03 15.94
CA LYS A 78 7.91 -0.72 17.17
C LYS A 78 7.70 0.71 17.67
N ALA A 79 6.92 1.53 16.95
CA ALA A 79 6.70 2.93 17.33
C ALA A 79 5.82 3.04 18.58
N VAL A 80 5.95 4.17 19.30
CA VAL A 80 5.12 4.46 20.47
C VAL A 80 3.65 4.52 20.07
N PRO A 81 2.74 3.81 20.76
CA PRO A 81 1.33 3.74 20.40
C PRO A 81 0.54 4.97 20.92
N ASP A 82 1.03 6.17 20.66
CA ASP A 82 0.44 7.45 21.08
C ASP A 82 -0.36 8.16 19.98
N GLY A 83 -0.42 7.57 18.78
CA GLY A 83 -1.10 8.13 17.61
C GLY A 83 -0.26 9.12 16.80
N TYR A 84 0.97 9.47 17.21
CA TYR A 84 1.83 10.41 16.48
C TYR A 84 2.80 9.75 15.50
N THR A 85 2.83 8.43 15.46
CA THR A 85 3.45 7.67 14.37
C THR A 85 2.41 6.72 13.79
N LEU A 86 2.12 6.89 12.50
CA LEU A 86 1.18 6.08 11.74
C LEU A 86 1.90 5.34 10.63
N PHE A 87 1.27 4.33 10.08
CA PHE A 87 1.78 3.51 9.00
C PHE A 87 0.81 3.53 7.82
N PHE A 88 1.23 4.05 6.68
CA PHE A 88 0.45 4.00 5.45
C PHE A 88 1.06 2.97 4.51
N SER A 89 0.34 1.91 4.22
CA SER A 89 0.92 0.75 3.57
C SER A 89 0.00 0.07 2.54
N SER A 90 0.50 -1.03 1.99
CA SER A 90 -0.07 -1.81 0.90
C SER A 90 0.14 -3.31 1.14
N PRO A 91 -0.37 -4.24 0.30
CA PRO A 91 -0.28 -5.69 0.51
C PRO A 91 1.13 -6.20 0.83
N GLY A 92 2.15 -5.65 0.19
CA GLY A 92 3.53 -6.15 0.29
C GLY A 92 3.96 -6.40 1.72
N SER A 93 4.01 -5.36 2.54
CA SER A 93 4.47 -5.44 3.93
C SER A 93 3.42 -6.00 4.90
N LEU A 94 2.13 -5.97 4.56
CA LEU A 94 1.07 -6.36 5.51
C LEU A 94 0.57 -7.79 5.32
N THR A 95 0.44 -8.27 4.08
CA THR A 95 -0.21 -9.55 3.80
C THR A 95 0.63 -10.49 2.93
N ILE A 96 1.76 -10.04 2.40
CA ILE A 96 2.63 -10.85 1.54
C ILE A 96 3.92 -11.25 2.28
N LEU A 97 4.72 -10.29 2.73
CA LEU A 97 6.00 -10.57 3.40
C LEU A 97 5.88 -11.51 4.61
N PRO A 98 4.83 -11.43 5.46
CA PRO A 98 4.65 -12.39 6.56
C PRO A 98 4.55 -13.85 6.13
N HIS A 99 4.15 -14.13 4.87
CA HIS A 99 4.07 -15.49 4.33
C HIS A 99 5.26 -15.88 3.46
N LEU A 100 6.02 -14.89 2.99
CA LEU A 100 7.11 -15.09 2.04
C LEU A 100 8.47 -15.21 2.73
N GLN A 101 8.68 -14.49 3.83
CA GLN A 101 9.93 -14.49 4.58
C GLN A 101 9.86 -15.41 5.79
N LYS A 102 10.97 -16.13 6.06
CA LYS A 102 11.08 -17.01 7.24
C LYS A 102 11.07 -16.25 8.57
N HIS A 103 11.58 -15.03 8.58
CA HIS A 103 11.71 -14.19 9.77
C HIS A 103 11.22 -12.78 9.47
N VAL A 104 10.06 -12.46 10.00
CA VAL A 104 9.48 -11.11 10.00
C VAL A 104 9.31 -10.69 11.45
N ALA A 105 9.87 -9.53 11.84
CA ALA A 105 9.90 -9.10 13.24
C ALA A 105 8.57 -8.48 13.72
N TYR A 106 7.50 -8.63 12.97
CA TYR A 106 6.14 -8.19 13.33
C TYR A 106 5.09 -9.22 12.88
N ASP A 107 3.93 -9.15 13.52
CA ASP A 107 2.69 -9.78 13.07
C ASP A 107 1.67 -8.69 12.75
N THR A 108 1.08 -8.74 11.56
CA THR A 108 0.27 -7.63 11.05
C THR A 108 -0.94 -7.30 11.94
N LEU A 109 -1.67 -8.32 12.40
CA LEU A 109 -2.88 -8.09 13.21
C LEU A 109 -2.62 -7.99 14.72
N ARG A 110 -1.44 -8.43 15.18
CA ARG A 110 -1.02 -8.29 16.57
C ARG A 110 -0.35 -6.94 16.84
N ASP A 111 0.48 -6.48 15.91
CA ASP A 111 1.38 -5.34 16.13
C ASP A 111 0.87 -4.04 15.50
N PHE A 112 -0.22 -4.09 14.72
CA PHE A 112 -0.89 -2.93 14.17
C PHE A 112 -2.37 -2.87 14.52
N ALA A 113 -2.87 -1.65 14.70
CA ALA A 113 -4.29 -1.30 14.79
C ALA A 113 -4.72 -0.73 13.43
N PRO A 114 -5.50 -1.45 12.60
CA PRO A 114 -6.03 -0.92 11.35
C PRO A 114 -6.92 0.29 11.62
N VAL A 115 -6.71 1.37 10.83
CA VAL A 115 -7.49 2.61 10.94
C VAL A 115 -8.53 2.67 9.81
N SER A 116 -8.10 2.59 8.56
CA SER A 116 -9.02 2.61 7.40
C SER A 116 -8.35 2.06 6.14
N LEU A 117 -9.06 1.26 5.37
CA LEU A 117 -8.77 0.98 3.98
C LEU A 117 -9.14 2.22 3.18
N VAL A 118 -8.15 2.84 2.55
CA VAL A 118 -8.30 4.13 1.86
C VAL A 118 -8.82 3.92 0.44
N SER A 119 -8.14 3.06 -0.31
CA SER A 119 -8.48 2.78 -1.71
C SER A 119 -7.97 1.42 -2.17
N ILE A 120 -8.59 0.89 -3.23
CA ILE A 120 -8.18 -0.32 -3.95
C ILE A 120 -8.04 -0.02 -5.43
N GLY A 121 -7.32 -0.85 -6.17
CA GLY A 121 -7.24 -0.71 -7.62
C GLY A 121 -6.46 -1.82 -8.30
N PRO A 122 -6.55 -1.92 -9.64
CA PRO A 122 -5.84 -2.93 -10.40
C PRO A 122 -4.36 -2.57 -10.59
N PHE A 123 -3.59 -3.58 -10.97
CA PHE A 123 -2.35 -3.39 -11.71
C PHE A 123 -2.62 -3.39 -13.21
N LEU A 124 -1.75 -2.74 -13.95
CA LEU A 124 -1.63 -2.82 -15.40
C LEU A 124 -0.53 -3.80 -15.78
N LEU A 125 -0.80 -4.74 -16.68
CA LEU A 125 0.22 -5.56 -17.30
C LEU A 125 0.85 -4.77 -18.46
N LEU A 126 2.09 -4.40 -18.28
CA LEU A 126 2.84 -3.51 -19.16
C LEU A 126 4.00 -4.26 -19.81
N THR A 127 4.29 -3.90 -21.07
CA THR A 127 5.51 -4.36 -21.76
C THR A 127 6.23 -3.18 -22.41
N HIS A 128 7.55 -3.33 -22.59
CA HIS A 128 8.32 -2.45 -23.47
C HIS A 128 7.88 -2.63 -24.92
N PRO A 129 7.87 -1.59 -25.78
CA PRO A 129 7.43 -1.68 -27.18
C PRO A 129 8.17 -2.71 -28.03
N THR A 130 9.43 -3.04 -27.71
CA THR A 130 10.22 -4.06 -28.45
C THR A 130 9.76 -5.49 -28.21
N VAL A 131 8.99 -5.78 -27.15
CA VAL A 131 8.40 -7.12 -26.96
C VAL A 131 7.39 -7.37 -28.08
N PRO A 132 7.53 -8.43 -28.90
CA PRO A 132 6.67 -8.68 -30.06
C PRO A 132 5.33 -9.32 -29.64
N ALA A 133 4.63 -8.68 -28.70
CA ALA A 133 3.29 -9.05 -28.23
C ALA A 133 2.45 -7.79 -28.06
N LYS A 134 1.18 -7.84 -28.52
CA LYS A 134 0.18 -6.76 -28.42
C LYS A 134 -1.00 -7.17 -27.53
N THR A 135 -1.10 -8.44 -27.20
CA THR A 135 -2.16 -9.03 -26.37
C THR A 135 -1.55 -9.94 -25.31
N VAL A 136 -2.34 -10.28 -24.28
CA VAL A 136 -1.92 -11.26 -23.27
C VAL A 136 -1.69 -12.63 -23.91
N GLN A 137 -2.54 -13.05 -24.87
CA GLN A 137 -2.39 -14.32 -25.57
C GLN A 137 -1.05 -14.38 -26.34
N GLU A 138 -0.68 -13.31 -27.06
CA GLU A 138 0.59 -13.24 -27.78
C GLU A 138 1.78 -13.28 -26.82
N LEU A 139 1.67 -12.59 -25.67
CA LEU A 139 2.69 -12.63 -24.61
C LEU A 139 2.85 -14.06 -24.06
N LEU A 140 1.75 -14.76 -23.81
CA LEU A 140 1.78 -16.13 -23.32
C LEU A 140 2.39 -17.08 -24.35
N ALA A 141 2.05 -16.92 -25.63
CA ALA A 141 2.64 -17.70 -26.71
C ALA A 141 4.16 -17.50 -26.80
N LEU A 142 4.62 -16.25 -26.73
CA LEU A 142 6.04 -15.91 -26.72
C LEU A 142 6.77 -16.51 -25.49
N ALA A 143 6.19 -16.37 -24.30
CA ALA A 143 6.78 -16.89 -23.05
C ALA A 143 6.87 -18.43 -23.04
N LYS A 144 5.91 -19.13 -23.70
CA LYS A 144 5.93 -20.59 -23.86
C LYS A 144 6.93 -21.06 -24.93
N ALA A 145 7.08 -20.28 -25.99
CA ALA A 145 8.03 -20.62 -27.08
C ALA A 145 9.49 -20.42 -26.61
N GLU A 146 9.74 -19.46 -25.73
CA GLU A 146 11.08 -19.09 -25.29
C GLU A 146 11.15 -18.97 -23.74
N PRO A 147 11.06 -20.13 -23.01
CA PRO A 147 11.05 -20.12 -21.55
C PRO A 147 12.29 -19.45 -20.95
N GLY A 148 12.07 -18.50 -20.02
CA GLY A 148 13.14 -17.79 -19.32
C GLY A 148 13.80 -16.64 -20.10
N LYS A 149 13.50 -16.43 -21.38
CA LYS A 149 14.04 -15.31 -22.16
C LYS A 149 13.42 -13.96 -21.77
N LEU A 150 12.12 -13.94 -21.49
CA LEU A 150 11.47 -12.75 -20.98
C LEU A 150 11.85 -12.54 -19.52
N ASN A 151 12.01 -11.28 -19.14
CA ASN A 151 12.19 -10.87 -17.76
C ASN A 151 11.12 -9.85 -17.33
N TYR A 152 10.86 -9.77 -16.04
CA TYR A 152 9.94 -8.79 -15.50
C TYR A 152 10.54 -8.04 -14.30
N ALA A 153 10.20 -6.75 -14.20
CA ALA A 153 10.58 -5.91 -13.09
C ALA A 153 9.53 -5.95 -11.96
N SER A 154 10.00 -5.80 -10.73
CA SER A 154 9.14 -5.54 -9.57
C SER A 154 9.71 -4.43 -8.69
N ALA A 155 8.90 -3.92 -7.76
CA ALA A 155 9.36 -2.97 -6.74
C ALA A 155 10.24 -3.59 -5.65
N GLY A 156 10.58 -4.87 -5.82
CA GLY A 156 11.40 -5.68 -4.92
C GLY A 156 10.73 -7.01 -4.59
N SER A 157 11.53 -7.99 -4.16
CA SER A 157 11.03 -9.29 -3.73
C SER A 157 10.03 -9.12 -2.56
N GLY A 158 8.83 -9.69 -2.69
CA GLY A 158 7.74 -9.53 -1.73
C GLY A 158 6.84 -8.30 -1.95
N ALA A 159 7.15 -7.42 -2.90
CA ALA A 159 6.22 -6.37 -3.28
C ALA A 159 4.93 -6.93 -3.93
N ALA A 160 3.82 -6.20 -3.85
CA ALA A 160 2.53 -6.68 -4.36
C ALA A 160 2.58 -6.98 -5.87
N ASN A 161 3.28 -6.17 -6.66
CA ASN A 161 3.46 -6.39 -8.09
C ASN A 161 4.41 -7.55 -8.44
N HIS A 162 5.31 -7.93 -7.53
CA HIS A 162 6.06 -9.19 -7.64
C HIS A 162 5.09 -10.37 -7.58
N LEU A 163 4.28 -10.44 -6.52
CA LEU A 163 3.32 -11.55 -6.33
C LEU A 163 2.23 -11.58 -7.41
N ALA A 164 1.81 -10.42 -7.93
CA ALA A 164 0.92 -10.34 -9.08
C ALA A 164 1.52 -11.09 -10.30
N MET A 165 2.82 -10.89 -10.58
CA MET A 165 3.48 -11.56 -11.68
C MET A 165 3.73 -13.04 -11.39
N GLU A 166 4.13 -13.41 -10.19
CA GLU A 166 4.32 -14.81 -9.81
C GLU A 166 3.00 -15.60 -9.90
N LEU A 167 1.87 -15.01 -9.48
CA LEU A 167 0.55 -15.60 -9.68
C LEU A 167 0.24 -15.76 -11.16
N PHE A 168 0.49 -14.74 -11.99
CA PHE A 168 0.32 -14.82 -13.45
C PHE A 168 1.14 -15.94 -14.05
N LYS A 169 2.42 -16.04 -13.72
CA LYS A 169 3.32 -17.12 -14.19
C LYS A 169 2.80 -18.50 -13.81
N SER A 170 2.40 -18.65 -12.54
CA SER A 170 1.90 -19.92 -12.00
C SER A 170 0.61 -20.36 -12.70
N MET A 171 -0.36 -19.46 -12.85
CA MET A 171 -1.66 -19.78 -13.49
C MET A 171 -1.52 -20.03 -15.00
N ALA A 172 -0.63 -19.29 -15.68
CA ALA A 172 -0.41 -19.43 -17.11
C ALA A 172 0.57 -20.55 -17.50
N GLY A 173 1.30 -21.12 -16.53
CA GLY A 173 2.32 -22.14 -16.77
C GLY A 173 3.49 -21.62 -17.61
N VAL A 174 3.96 -20.38 -17.36
CA VAL A 174 5.05 -19.74 -18.12
C VAL A 174 6.26 -19.44 -17.24
N ASN A 175 7.45 -19.47 -17.83
CA ASN A 175 8.69 -19.10 -17.16
C ASN A 175 9.15 -17.71 -17.63
N ILE A 176 9.13 -16.74 -16.71
CA ILE A 176 9.57 -15.36 -16.93
C ILE A 176 10.49 -14.98 -15.75
N THR A 177 11.69 -14.50 -16.04
CA THR A 177 12.74 -14.26 -15.06
C THR A 177 12.46 -13.00 -14.22
N HIS A 178 12.55 -13.07 -12.91
CA HIS A 178 12.37 -11.93 -12.02
C HIS A 178 13.62 -11.04 -11.95
N VAL A 179 13.42 -9.72 -12.02
CA VAL A 179 14.44 -8.70 -11.77
C VAL A 179 13.93 -7.76 -10.67
N PRO A 180 14.38 -7.94 -9.42
CA PRO A 180 13.94 -7.10 -8.30
C PRO A 180 14.64 -5.75 -8.29
N TYR A 181 13.87 -4.67 -7.98
CA TYR A 181 14.38 -3.31 -7.81
C TYR A 181 14.18 -2.82 -6.37
N LYS A 182 14.83 -1.72 -6.01
CA LYS A 182 14.66 -1.08 -4.69
C LYS A 182 13.43 -0.15 -4.64
N GLY A 183 12.46 -0.35 -5.55
CA GLY A 183 11.21 0.40 -5.62
C GLY A 183 10.69 0.53 -7.06
N ALA A 184 9.40 0.83 -7.21
CA ALA A 184 8.75 0.93 -8.52
C ALA A 184 9.32 2.05 -9.43
N PRO A 185 9.73 3.23 -8.97
CA PRO A 185 10.25 4.28 -9.86
C PRO A 185 11.45 3.83 -10.71
N GLN A 186 12.43 3.16 -10.10
CA GLN A 186 13.58 2.63 -10.82
C GLN A 186 13.18 1.53 -11.81
N ALA A 187 12.31 0.61 -11.39
CA ALA A 187 11.80 -0.46 -12.23
C ALA A 187 11.06 0.07 -13.48
N VAL A 188 10.26 1.14 -13.32
CA VAL A 188 9.57 1.80 -14.43
C VAL A 188 10.55 2.46 -15.40
N THR A 189 11.61 3.10 -14.88
CA THR A 189 12.66 3.71 -15.72
C THR A 189 13.32 2.66 -16.60
N ASP A 190 13.70 1.52 -16.04
CA ASP A 190 14.36 0.44 -16.76
C ASP A 190 13.40 -0.29 -17.73
N LEU A 191 12.11 -0.38 -17.39
CA LEU A 191 11.09 -0.86 -18.33
C LEU A 191 10.95 0.05 -19.55
N ILE A 192 10.93 1.38 -19.34
CA ILE A 192 10.89 2.37 -20.44
C ILE A 192 12.18 2.33 -21.27
N GLY A 193 13.32 2.07 -20.63
CA GLY A 193 14.61 1.92 -21.28
C GLY A 193 14.81 0.60 -22.02
N GLY A 194 13.87 -0.36 -21.87
CA GLY A 194 13.96 -1.70 -22.49
C GLY A 194 14.96 -2.64 -21.83
N PHE A 195 15.48 -2.32 -20.64
CA PHE A 195 16.36 -3.20 -19.87
C PHE A 195 15.61 -4.37 -19.26
N VAL A 196 14.31 -4.23 -19.06
CA VAL A 196 13.37 -5.30 -18.70
C VAL A 196 12.17 -5.31 -19.64
N ASN A 197 11.55 -6.49 -19.80
CA ASN A 197 10.54 -6.70 -20.83
C ASN A 197 9.14 -6.33 -20.38
N LEU A 198 8.77 -6.63 -19.11
CA LEU A 198 7.40 -6.47 -18.62
C LEU A 198 7.38 -6.14 -17.13
N MET A 199 6.21 -5.66 -16.70
CA MET A 199 5.95 -5.32 -15.31
C MET A 199 4.45 -5.26 -15.05
N PHE A 200 4.00 -5.72 -13.88
CA PHE A 200 2.76 -5.23 -13.32
C PHE A 200 3.01 -3.95 -12.54
N ASN A 201 2.26 -2.89 -12.81
CA ASN A 201 2.33 -1.66 -12.02
C ASN A 201 0.97 -0.98 -11.90
N SER A 202 0.80 -0.18 -10.83
CA SER A 202 -0.41 0.62 -10.65
C SER A 202 -0.51 1.72 -11.72
N ILE A 203 -1.70 2.25 -11.92
CA ILE A 203 -2.03 3.18 -13.02
C ILE A 203 -1.21 4.49 -12.96
N PRO A 204 -1.11 5.23 -11.81
CA PRO A 204 -0.58 6.59 -11.82
C PRO A 204 0.82 6.75 -12.40
N PRO A 205 1.82 5.94 -11.99
CA PRO A 205 3.20 6.19 -12.42
C PRO A 205 3.47 5.81 -13.87
N VAL A 206 2.56 5.11 -14.55
CA VAL A 206 2.82 4.55 -15.90
C VAL A 206 1.89 5.06 -16.99
N MET A 207 0.73 5.62 -16.65
CA MET A 207 -0.30 5.97 -17.64
C MET A 207 0.19 6.99 -18.67
N GLN A 208 0.99 7.97 -18.27
CA GLN A 208 1.57 8.95 -19.21
C GLN A 208 2.51 8.28 -20.21
N HIS A 209 3.25 7.23 -19.80
CA HIS A 209 4.15 6.47 -20.66
C HIS A 209 3.38 5.58 -21.64
N VAL A 210 2.24 5.03 -21.20
CA VAL A 210 1.31 4.30 -22.09
C VAL A 210 0.73 5.24 -23.15
N LYS A 211 0.19 6.40 -22.74
CA LYS A 211 -0.38 7.41 -23.66
C LYS A 211 0.67 7.94 -24.65
N ALA A 212 1.92 8.04 -24.25
CA ALA A 212 3.03 8.45 -25.11
C ALA A 212 3.62 7.32 -25.98
N GLY A 213 3.04 6.10 -25.93
CA GLY A 213 3.53 4.95 -26.70
C GLY A 213 4.88 4.39 -26.24
N ARG A 214 5.39 4.83 -25.08
CA ARG A 214 6.65 4.34 -24.50
C ARG A 214 6.49 3.00 -23.78
N LEU A 215 5.26 2.64 -23.46
CA LEU A 215 4.89 1.33 -22.90
C LEU A 215 3.64 0.83 -23.62
N LYS A 216 3.52 -0.50 -23.80
CA LYS A 216 2.29 -1.14 -24.24
C LYS A 216 1.52 -1.63 -23.00
N LEU A 217 0.21 -1.42 -23.00
CA LEU A 217 -0.73 -1.92 -22.01
C LEU A 217 -1.45 -3.15 -22.58
N LEU A 218 -1.31 -4.31 -21.97
CA LEU A 218 -1.88 -5.57 -22.44
C LEU A 218 -3.15 -5.97 -21.71
N GLY A 219 -3.31 -5.57 -20.44
CA GLY A 219 -4.48 -5.93 -19.65
C GLY A 219 -4.48 -5.31 -18.27
N VAL A 220 -5.64 -5.36 -17.60
CA VAL A 220 -5.81 -5.01 -16.19
C VAL A 220 -5.92 -6.26 -15.34
N SER A 221 -5.42 -6.20 -14.11
CA SER A 221 -5.32 -7.36 -13.21
C SER A 221 -6.57 -7.61 -12.36
N SER A 222 -7.57 -6.73 -12.44
CA SER A 222 -8.84 -6.86 -11.71
C SER A 222 -9.76 -7.94 -12.32
N ALA A 223 -10.73 -8.43 -11.52
CA ALA A 223 -11.73 -9.39 -11.98
C ALA A 223 -12.64 -8.82 -13.09
N THR A 224 -12.90 -7.51 -13.05
CA THR A 224 -13.68 -6.77 -14.05
C THR A 224 -12.81 -5.67 -14.66
N ARG A 225 -13.20 -5.21 -15.86
CA ARG A 225 -12.52 -4.10 -16.53
C ARG A 225 -12.56 -2.83 -15.69
N SER A 226 -11.48 -2.06 -15.74
CA SER A 226 -11.44 -0.77 -15.07
C SER A 226 -12.36 0.25 -15.76
N PRO A 227 -13.22 0.98 -15.03
CA PRO A 227 -14.04 2.03 -15.60
C PRO A 227 -13.25 3.13 -16.32
N GLN A 228 -12.01 3.37 -15.92
CA GLN A 228 -11.11 4.34 -16.55
C GLN A 228 -10.44 3.80 -17.82
N LEU A 229 -10.49 2.48 -18.04
CA LEU A 229 -9.86 1.78 -19.16
C LEU A 229 -10.82 0.72 -19.73
N PRO A 230 -12.02 1.11 -20.18
CA PRO A 230 -13.07 0.15 -20.55
C PRO A 230 -12.71 -0.72 -21.76
N ASP A 231 -11.83 -0.22 -22.62
CA ASP A 231 -11.35 -0.94 -23.80
C ASP A 231 -10.22 -1.93 -23.51
N VAL A 232 -9.62 -1.88 -22.30
CA VAL A 232 -8.54 -2.76 -21.90
C VAL A 232 -9.12 -4.01 -21.25
N PRO A 233 -8.86 -5.21 -21.79
CA PRO A 233 -9.39 -6.45 -21.23
C PRO A 233 -8.76 -6.75 -19.87
N THR A 234 -9.46 -7.53 -19.05
CA THR A 234 -8.82 -8.13 -17.88
C THR A 234 -7.83 -9.22 -18.33
N VAL A 235 -6.82 -9.48 -17.52
CA VAL A 235 -5.89 -10.59 -17.74
C VAL A 235 -6.64 -11.93 -17.77
N SER A 236 -7.73 -12.03 -16.99
CA SER A 236 -8.61 -13.20 -16.99
C SER A 236 -9.31 -13.39 -18.33
N GLU A 237 -9.95 -12.34 -18.87
CA GLU A 237 -10.59 -12.36 -20.22
C GLU A 237 -9.58 -12.65 -21.32
N ALA A 238 -8.35 -12.15 -21.16
CA ALA A 238 -7.33 -12.15 -22.18
C ALA A 238 -6.39 -13.39 -22.16
N GLY A 239 -6.74 -14.46 -21.45
CA GLY A 239 -6.05 -15.75 -21.59
C GLY A 239 -5.52 -16.40 -20.31
N VAL A 240 -5.79 -15.84 -19.11
CA VAL A 240 -5.49 -16.47 -17.82
C VAL A 240 -6.76 -16.54 -16.98
N PRO A 241 -7.69 -17.47 -17.27
CA PRO A 241 -9.00 -17.53 -16.62
C PRO A 241 -8.90 -17.58 -15.10
N GLY A 242 -9.69 -16.73 -14.40
CA GLY A 242 -9.71 -16.64 -12.95
C GLY A 242 -8.54 -15.84 -12.34
N TYR A 243 -7.67 -15.24 -13.15
CA TYR A 243 -6.62 -14.37 -12.65
C TYR A 243 -7.23 -13.09 -12.05
N GLU A 244 -6.85 -12.81 -10.82
CA GLU A 244 -7.16 -11.56 -10.15
C GLU A 244 -6.05 -11.20 -9.17
N SER A 245 -5.52 -9.98 -9.32
CA SER A 245 -4.59 -9.38 -8.37
C SER A 245 -4.87 -7.89 -8.27
N ILE A 246 -5.16 -7.40 -7.07
CA ILE A 246 -5.39 -5.99 -6.82
C ILE A 246 -4.34 -5.44 -5.86
N THR A 247 -4.11 -4.14 -5.95
CA THR A 247 -3.41 -3.39 -4.90
C THR A 247 -4.42 -2.65 -4.04
N TRP A 248 -4.03 -2.35 -2.81
CA TRP A 248 -4.82 -1.56 -1.89
C TRP A 248 -3.90 -0.75 -0.97
N PHE A 249 -4.44 0.32 -0.41
CA PHE A 249 -3.72 1.23 0.47
C PHE A 249 -4.54 1.50 1.70
N GLY A 250 -3.89 1.47 2.84
CA GLY A 250 -4.55 1.68 4.11
C GLY A 250 -3.68 2.35 5.15
N LEU A 251 -4.34 3.02 6.08
CA LEU A 251 -3.74 3.65 7.24
C LEU A 251 -3.87 2.73 8.45
N LEU A 252 -2.77 2.55 9.17
CA LEU A 252 -2.68 1.78 10.41
C LEU A 252 -1.97 2.62 11.48
N ALA A 253 -2.19 2.27 12.74
CA ALA A 253 -1.44 2.76 13.87
C ALA A 253 -0.69 1.58 14.54
N PRO A 254 0.34 1.80 15.37
CA PRO A 254 0.89 0.75 16.22
C PRO A 254 -0.21 0.11 17.07
N ALA A 255 -0.11 -1.19 17.33
CA ALA A 255 -1.01 -1.87 18.25
C ALA A 255 -1.00 -1.17 19.62
N ARG A 256 -2.08 -1.23 20.38
CA ARG A 256 -2.27 -0.52 21.67
C ARG A 256 -2.42 1.00 21.56
N THR A 257 -2.45 1.59 20.35
CA THR A 257 -2.92 2.97 20.21
C THR A 257 -4.33 3.10 20.81
N PRO A 258 -4.60 4.09 21.67
CA PRO A 258 -5.90 4.23 22.32
C PRO A 258 -7.06 4.21 21.33
N ALA A 259 -8.12 3.45 21.62
CA ALA A 259 -9.27 3.28 20.73
C ALA A 259 -9.91 4.61 20.31
N ALA A 260 -9.94 5.60 21.20
CA ALA A 260 -10.45 6.95 20.90
C ALA A 260 -9.61 7.65 19.81
N ILE A 261 -8.30 7.44 19.79
CA ILE A 261 -7.40 7.98 18.77
C ILE A 261 -7.65 7.28 17.43
N VAL A 262 -7.73 5.94 17.43
CA VAL A 262 -8.03 5.17 16.22
C VAL A 262 -9.39 5.58 15.64
N ALA A 263 -10.42 5.73 16.48
CA ALA A 263 -11.75 6.16 16.06
C ALA A 263 -11.73 7.59 15.46
N ARG A 264 -10.98 8.53 16.07
CA ARG A 264 -10.81 9.90 15.55
C ARG A 264 -10.12 9.88 14.18
N LEU A 265 -9.00 9.15 14.05
CA LEU A 265 -8.26 9.02 12.80
C LEU A 265 -9.12 8.37 11.70
N ASN A 266 -9.87 7.31 12.03
CA ASN A 266 -10.81 6.68 11.11
C ASN A 266 -11.88 7.67 10.65
N GLY A 267 -12.58 8.35 11.57
CA GLY A 267 -13.64 9.29 11.23
C GLY A 267 -13.15 10.43 10.34
N VAL A 268 -11.90 10.89 10.52
CA VAL A 268 -11.29 11.90 9.65
C VAL A 268 -10.92 11.30 8.28
N MET A 269 -10.33 10.11 8.24
CA MET A 269 -9.96 9.44 6.98
C MET A 269 -11.20 9.18 6.11
N VAL A 270 -12.28 8.65 6.70
CA VAL A 270 -13.56 8.42 6.01
C VAL A 270 -14.09 9.70 5.37
N LYS A 271 -14.08 10.82 6.12
CA LYS A 271 -14.51 12.12 5.59
C LYS A 271 -13.63 12.60 4.43
N VAL A 272 -12.31 12.41 4.53
CA VAL A 272 -11.37 12.80 3.46
C VAL A 272 -11.62 11.97 2.20
N VAL A 273 -11.70 10.65 2.34
CA VAL A 273 -11.84 9.74 1.19
C VAL A 273 -13.19 9.92 0.48
N HIS A 274 -14.26 10.15 1.23
CA HIS A 274 -15.60 10.33 0.66
C HIS A 274 -15.90 11.77 0.22
N ALA A 275 -14.96 12.72 0.43
CA ALA A 275 -15.12 14.05 -0.13
C ALA A 275 -15.16 13.98 -1.68
N PRO A 276 -16.13 14.62 -2.37
CA PRO A 276 -16.30 14.49 -3.83
C PRO A 276 -15.02 14.75 -4.62
N ALA A 277 -14.24 15.74 -4.23
CA ALA A 277 -12.97 16.07 -4.89
C ALA A 277 -11.92 14.96 -4.72
N MET A 278 -11.83 14.34 -3.53
CA MET A 278 -10.90 13.25 -3.28
C MET A 278 -11.32 11.97 -3.99
N LYS A 279 -12.61 11.65 -3.95
CA LYS A 279 -13.16 10.52 -4.71
C LYS A 279 -12.82 10.63 -6.19
N LEU A 280 -13.11 11.78 -6.81
CA LEU A 280 -12.77 12.04 -8.20
C LEU A 280 -11.25 11.94 -8.45
N GLN A 281 -10.44 12.46 -7.54
CA GLN A 281 -8.98 12.40 -7.65
C GLN A 281 -8.48 10.94 -7.62
N LEU A 282 -8.97 10.10 -6.72
CA LEU A 282 -8.63 8.67 -6.64
C LEU A 282 -9.11 7.94 -7.90
N GLU A 283 -10.35 8.13 -8.31
CA GLU A 283 -10.92 7.53 -9.52
C GLU A 283 -10.13 7.91 -10.78
N THR A 284 -9.75 9.19 -10.93
CA THR A 284 -8.90 9.64 -12.06
C THR A 284 -7.54 8.95 -12.09
N GLN A 285 -7.05 8.51 -10.94
CA GLN A 285 -5.83 7.73 -10.82
C GLN A 285 -6.06 6.21 -10.93
N GLY A 286 -7.30 5.79 -11.15
CA GLY A 286 -7.66 4.38 -11.33
C GLY A 286 -7.82 3.60 -10.04
N TYR A 287 -8.15 4.29 -8.94
CA TYR A 287 -8.45 3.68 -7.64
C TYR A 287 -9.91 3.90 -7.26
N ASP A 288 -10.53 2.88 -6.72
CA ASP A 288 -11.82 2.99 -6.05
C ASP A 288 -11.62 3.56 -4.65
N ALA A 289 -12.33 4.65 -4.33
CA ALA A 289 -12.34 5.26 -3.02
C ALA A 289 -13.15 4.39 -2.04
N VAL A 290 -12.51 3.84 -1.00
CA VAL A 290 -13.17 2.95 -0.05
C VAL A 290 -13.54 3.67 1.25
N GLY A 291 -12.57 4.20 2.00
CA GLY A 291 -12.82 4.90 3.26
C GLY A 291 -13.54 4.01 4.28
N SER A 292 -13.02 2.81 4.56
CA SER A 292 -13.67 1.83 5.42
C SER A 292 -13.60 2.18 6.91
N SER A 293 -14.45 1.54 7.71
CA SER A 293 -14.26 1.45 9.16
C SER A 293 -13.01 0.62 9.52
N ALA A 294 -12.52 0.78 10.74
CA ALA A 294 -11.40 0.00 11.26
C ALA A 294 -11.71 -1.52 11.32
N ALA A 295 -12.96 -1.88 11.62
CA ALA A 295 -13.39 -3.28 11.69
C ALA A 295 -13.42 -3.93 10.30
N GLU A 296 -13.96 -3.24 9.30
CA GLU A 296 -13.96 -3.71 7.90
C GLU A 296 -12.55 -3.85 7.38
N PHE A 297 -11.65 -2.90 7.66
CA PHE A 297 -10.26 -3.00 7.25
C PHE A 297 -9.52 -4.17 7.92
N THR A 298 -9.81 -4.44 9.20
CA THR A 298 -9.27 -5.61 9.91
C THR A 298 -9.70 -6.91 9.25
N ALA A 299 -11.00 -7.04 8.92
CA ALA A 299 -11.53 -8.19 8.22
C ALA A 299 -10.92 -8.36 6.82
N PHE A 300 -10.76 -7.25 6.09
CA PHE A 300 -10.13 -7.22 4.79
C PHE A 300 -8.66 -7.69 4.83
N ILE A 301 -7.84 -7.18 5.79
CA ILE A 301 -6.46 -7.63 5.96
C ILE A 301 -6.38 -9.13 6.23
N ARG A 302 -7.30 -9.66 7.05
CA ARG A 302 -7.35 -11.11 7.35
C ARG A 302 -7.60 -11.93 6.08
N ALA A 303 -8.62 -11.57 5.31
CA ALA A 303 -8.95 -12.24 4.05
C ALA A 303 -7.81 -12.17 3.02
N GLU A 304 -7.20 -11.00 2.87
CA GLU A 304 -6.03 -10.81 1.99
C GLU A 304 -4.83 -11.63 2.46
N SER A 305 -4.57 -11.71 3.77
CA SER A 305 -3.49 -12.53 4.33
C SER A 305 -3.69 -14.02 4.01
N GLU A 306 -4.92 -14.54 4.18
CA GLU A 306 -5.25 -15.93 3.82
C GLU A 306 -5.11 -16.19 2.31
N LYS A 307 -5.51 -15.23 1.47
CA LYS A 307 -5.33 -15.28 0.02
C LYS A 307 -3.86 -15.37 -0.35
N TYR A 308 -3.03 -14.44 0.17
CA TYR A 308 -1.61 -14.41 -0.17
C TYR A 308 -0.81 -15.59 0.42
N ALA A 309 -1.21 -16.16 1.54
CA ALA A 309 -0.65 -17.42 2.04
C ALA A 309 -0.77 -18.54 0.98
N LYS A 310 -1.94 -18.63 0.33
CA LYS A 310 -2.18 -19.60 -0.76
C LYS A 310 -1.36 -19.24 -2.01
N VAL A 311 -1.34 -17.96 -2.41
CA VAL A 311 -0.60 -17.48 -3.59
C VAL A 311 0.89 -17.74 -3.44
N VAL A 312 1.50 -17.40 -2.31
CA VAL A 312 2.92 -17.66 -2.03
C VAL A 312 3.25 -19.15 -2.13
N LYS A 313 2.38 -20.01 -1.57
CA LYS A 313 2.56 -21.47 -1.63
C LYS A 313 2.45 -22.01 -3.06
N GLN A 314 1.48 -21.51 -3.85
CA GLN A 314 1.20 -21.99 -5.21
C GLN A 314 2.23 -21.48 -6.22
N SER A 315 2.64 -20.22 -6.12
CA SER A 315 3.59 -19.63 -7.05
C SER A 315 5.03 -20.08 -6.84
N GLY A 316 5.36 -20.63 -5.66
CA GLY A 316 6.72 -20.93 -5.29
C GLY A 316 7.61 -19.69 -5.18
N ALA A 317 7.01 -18.49 -5.06
CA ALA A 317 7.72 -17.23 -4.91
C ALA A 317 8.68 -17.28 -3.73
N LYS A 318 9.89 -16.73 -3.93
CA LYS A 318 10.93 -16.66 -2.90
C LYS A 318 11.39 -15.21 -2.74
N VAL A 319 11.96 -14.92 -1.59
CA VAL A 319 12.75 -13.71 -1.38
C VAL A 319 14.20 -14.10 -1.68
N ASP A 320 14.81 -13.36 -2.61
CA ASP A 320 16.23 -13.50 -2.94
C ASP A 320 17.14 -12.97 -1.83
#